data_91bff849d5e47a91b737bd4873dedd7c
#
_entry.id   91bff849d5e47a91b737bd4873dedd7c
#
_cell.length_a   1.000
_cell.length_b   1.000
_cell.length_c   1.000
_cell.angle_alpha   90.00
_cell.angle_beta   90.00
_cell.angle_gamma   90.00
#
_symmetry.space_group_name_H-M   'P 1'
#
loop_
_entity.id
_entity.type
_entity.pdbx_description
1 polymer ?
#
loop_
_entity_poly.entity_id
_entity_poly.type
_entity_poly.pdbx_seq_one_letter_code
_entity_poly.pdbx_strand_id
1 'polypeptide(L)'
;MKTLLKLEELLALVLAFYLFLGLDYAWWWFFVLLLTPDVSMSGYLLGSQIGAFTYNLAHHKGVAIAVYMLGGYLNNPMLQFVGLILFGHASMDRALGYGLKYPDSFQHTHLGMIGNRT
;
A
#
# COMPACT_ATOMS: atom_id res chain seq x y z
N MET A 1 -15.13 16.36 3.72
CA MET A 1 -13.99 15.69 4.38
C MET A 1 -13.44 14.53 3.58
N LYS A 2 -14.29 13.63 3.08
CA LYS A 2 -13.81 12.48 2.30
C LYS A 2 -13.01 12.88 1.06
N THR A 3 -13.44 13.93 0.36
CA THR A 3 -12.74 14.41 -0.83
C THR A 3 -11.34 14.90 -0.50
N LEU A 4 -11.19 15.63 0.60
CA LEU A 4 -9.88 16.11 1.04
C LEU A 4 -8.95 14.96 1.37
N LEU A 5 -9.45 13.92 2.04
CA LEU A 5 -8.64 12.76 2.38
C LEU A 5 -8.23 11.97 1.15
N LYS A 6 -9.12 11.85 0.16
CA LYS A 6 -8.78 11.18 -1.10
C LYS A 6 -7.73 11.97 -1.87
N LEU A 7 -7.81 13.31 -1.86
CA LEU A 7 -6.80 14.14 -2.50
C LEU A 7 -5.44 13.99 -1.84
N GLU A 8 -5.38 13.90 -0.51
CA GLU A 8 -4.14 13.60 0.19
C GLU A 8 -3.54 12.28 -0.30
N GLU A 9 -4.36 11.24 -0.41
CA GLU A 9 -3.88 9.93 -0.82
C GLU A 9 -3.43 9.92 -2.27
N LEU A 10 -4.12 10.64 -3.15
CA LEU A 10 -3.70 10.75 -4.54
C LEU A 10 -2.36 11.48 -4.65
N LEU A 11 -2.17 12.54 -3.85
CA LEU A 11 -0.88 13.25 -3.83
C LEU A 11 0.22 12.38 -3.25
N ALA A 12 -0.09 11.52 -2.27
CA ALA A 12 0.86 10.57 -1.75
C ALA A 12 1.30 9.56 -2.82
N LEU A 13 0.35 9.10 -3.65
CA LEU A 13 0.66 8.23 -4.78
C LEU A 13 1.58 8.93 -5.78
N VAL A 14 1.29 10.19 -6.09
CA VAL A 14 2.13 10.99 -6.98
C VAL A 14 3.53 11.16 -6.38
N LEU A 15 3.63 11.39 -5.08
CA LEU A 15 4.91 11.50 -4.40
C LEU A 15 5.71 10.20 -4.54
N ALA A 16 5.06 9.04 -4.36
CA ALA A 16 5.73 7.75 -4.50
C ALA A 16 6.31 7.59 -5.91
N PHE A 17 5.55 7.96 -6.93
CA PHE A 17 6.01 7.88 -8.30
C PHE A 17 7.17 8.86 -8.55
N TYR A 18 7.05 10.09 -8.02
CA TYR A 18 8.10 11.09 -8.15
C TYR A 18 9.43 10.58 -7.55
N LEU A 19 9.36 10.00 -6.34
CA LEU A 19 10.55 9.45 -5.70
C LEU A 19 11.09 8.25 -6.46
N PHE A 20 10.19 7.45 -7.06
CA PHE A 20 10.59 6.31 -7.88
C PHE A 20 11.40 6.76 -9.11
N LEU A 21 11.04 7.90 -9.70
CA LEU A 21 11.79 8.42 -10.85
C LEU A 21 13.24 8.76 -10.52
N GLY A 22 13.56 8.96 -9.23
CA GLY A 22 14.93 9.17 -8.79
C GLY A 22 15.75 7.89 -8.68
N LEU A 23 15.12 6.72 -8.84
CA LEU A 23 15.83 5.44 -8.86
C LEU A 23 16.18 5.09 -10.31
N ASP A 24 17.20 4.22 -10.49
CA ASP A 24 17.69 3.85 -11.81
C ASP A 24 16.88 2.71 -12.44
N TYR A 25 15.55 2.76 -12.31
CA TYR A 25 14.64 1.80 -12.92
C TYR A 25 13.80 2.50 -13.97
N ALA A 26 13.35 1.76 -14.98
CA ALA A 26 12.43 2.29 -15.98
C ALA A 26 11.13 2.75 -15.29
N TRP A 27 10.60 3.90 -15.69
CA TRP A 27 9.44 4.51 -15.02
C TRP A 27 8.21 3.60 -15.00
N TRP A 28 8.03 2.77 -16.05
CA TRP A 28 6.85 1.92 -16.20
C TRP A 28 6.84 0.74 -15.23
N TRP A 29 7.99 0.38 -14.63
CA TRP A 29 8.03 -0.65 -13.60
C TRP A 29 7.18 -0.30 -12.39
N PHE A 30 7.06 0.99 -12.08
CA PHE A 30 6.21 1.43 -10.97
C PHE A 30 4.77 0.94 -11.19
N PHE A 31 4.24 1.19 -12.38
CA PHE A 31 2.85 0.83 -12.70
C PHE A 31 2.66 -0.67 -12.86
N VAL A 32 3.63 -1.36 -13.46
CA VAL A 32 3.56 -2.81 -13.64
C VAL A 32 3.47 -3.53 -12.30
N LEU A 33 4.23 -3.08 -11.30
CA LEU A 33 4.32 -3.76 -10.01
C LEU A 33 3.43 -3.13 -8.94
N LEU A 34 2.68 -2.07 -9.29
CA LEU A 34 1.86 -1.35 -8.32
C LEU A 34 0.81 -2.23 -7.63
N LEU A 35 0.32 -3.26 -8.32
CA LEU A 35 -0.70 -4.15 -7.77
C LEU A 35 -0.14 -5.38 -7.06
N THR A 36 1.18 -5.56 -7.06
CA THR A 36 1.79 -6.74 -6.45
C THR A 36 1.55 -6.86 -4.93
N PRO A 37 1.41 -5.77 -4.13
CA PRO A 37 1.10 -5.93 -2.72
C PRO A 37 -0.21 -6.67 -2.43
N ASP A 38 -1.12 -6.76 -3.40
CA ASP A 38 -2.35 -7.53 -3.23
C ASP A 38 -2.10 -9.03 -3.07
N VAL A 39 -0.91 -9.52 -3.41
CA VAL A 39 -0.51 -10.91 -3.12
C VAL A 39 -0.63 -11.20 -1.63
N SER A 40 -0.52 -10.19 -0.76
CA SER A 40 -0.68 -10.36 0.69
C SER A 40 -2.06 -10.87 1.08
N MET A 41 -3.06 -10.76 0.20
CA MET A 41 -4.39 -11.32 0.44
C MET A 41 -4.37 -12.85 0.50
N SER A 42 -3.32 -13.50 0.00
CA SER A 42 -3.18 -14.96 0.08
C SER A 42 -3.20 -15.46 1.54
N GLY A 43 -2.87 -14.60 2.51
CA GLY A 43 -2.96 -14.96 3.93
C GLY A 43 -4.38 -15.34 4.37
N TYR A 44 -5.42 -14.87 3.65
CA TYR A 44 -6.79 -15.24 3.97
C TYR A 44 -7.09 -16.74 3.73
N LEU A 45 -6.24 -17.43 2.99
CA LEU A 45 -6.34 -18.87 2.87
C LEU A 45 -6.13 -19.58 4.21
N LEU A 46 -5.45 -18.93 5.15
CA LEU A 46 -5.16 -19.47 6.48
C LEU A 46 -6.08 -18.89 7.56
N GLY A 47 -7.09 -18.14 7.17
CA GLY A 47 -8.08 -17.58 8.08
C GLY A 47 -8.09 -16.06 8.09
N SER A 48 -9.16 -15.49 8.66
CA SER A 48 -9.39 -14.06 8.65
C SER A 48 -8.34 -13.28 9.46
N GLN A 49 -7.88 -13.84 10.59
CA GLN A 49 -6.89 -13.16 11.42
C GLN A 49 -5.53 -13.08 10.72
N ILE A 50 -5.09 -14.19 10.11
CA ILE A 50 -3.81 -14.23 9.39
C ILE A 50 -3.93 -13.38 8.13
N GLY A 51 -5.06 -13.46 7.43
CA GLY A 51 -5.30 -12.64 6.24
C GLY A 51 -5.24 -11.16 6.54
N ALA A 52 -5.88 -10.71 7.63
CA ALA A 52 -5.84 -9.31 8.03
C ALA A 52 -4.42 -8.88 8.38
N PHE A 53 -3.66 -9.73 9.09
CA PHE A 53 -2.29 -9.40 9.47
C PHE A 53 -1.40 -9.23 8.22
N THR A 54 -1.43 -10.19 7.29
CA THR A 54 -0.58 -10.13 6.10
C THR A 54 -0.99 -8.99 5.18
N TYR A 55 -2.30 -8.78 5.01
CA TYR A 55 -2.80 -7.68 4.22
C TYR A 55 -2.37 -6.33 4.81
N ASN A 56 -2.59 -6.15 6.12
CA ASN A 56 -2.28 -4.89 6.77
C ASN A 56 -0.79 -4.59 6.72
N LEU A 57 0.05 -5.62 6.88
CA LEU A 57 1.50 -5.44 6.83
C LEU A 57 1.94 -4.87 5.47
N ALA A 58 1.39 -5.41 4.38
CA ALA A 58 1.73 -4.96 3.03
C ALA A 58 1.07 -3.63 2.66
N HIS A 59 -0.03 -3.26 3.33
CA HIS A 59 -0.79 -2.06 3.01
C HIS A 59 -0.63 -0.95 4.05
N HIS A 60 0.29 -1.12 5.01
CA HIS A 60 0.55 -0.12 6.03
C HIS A 60 1.60 0.87 5.53
N LYS A 61 1.23 2.15 5.47
CA LYS A 61 2.14 3.18 4.94
C LYS A 61 3.40 3.34 5.79
N GLY A 62 3.28 3.17 7.10
CA GLY A 62 4.45 3.23 7.99
C GLY A 62 5.47 2.15 7.68
N VAL A 63 5.00 0.92 7.40
CA VAL A 63 5.88 -0.17 6.97
C VAL A 63 6.57 0.19 5.65
N ALA A 64 5.81 0.73 4.69
CA ALA A 64 6.35 1.13 3.40
C ALA A 64 7.44 2.19 3.56
N ILE A 65 7.18 3.20 4.38
CA ILE A 65 8.14 4.27 4.65
C ILE A 65 9.39 3.69 5.31
N ALA A 66 9.23 2.78 6.28
CA ALA A 66 10.37 2.16 6.97
C ALA A 66 11.24 1.37 5.99
N VAL A 67 10.62 0.61 5.07
CA VAL A 67 11.36 -0.15 4.06
C VAL A 67 12.12 0.80 3.13
N TYR A 68 11.48 1.88 2.70
CA TYR A 68 12.13 2.88 1.84
C TYR A 68 13.33 3.53 2.55
N MET A 69 13.14 3.94 3.80
CA MET A 69 14.20 4.58 4.57
C MET A 69 15.36 3.62 4.84
N LEU A 70 15.04 2.37 5.14
CA LEU A 70 16.08 1.33 5.32
C LEU A 70 16.87 1.16 4.03
N GLY A 71 16.19 1.15 2.88
CA GLY A 71 16.84 1.09 1.59
C GLY A 71 17.78 2.25 1.35
N GLY A 72 17.36 3.47 1.74
CA GLY A 72 18.21 4.65 1.65
C GLY A 72 19.43 4.55 2.56
N TYR A 73 19.23 4.10 3.79
CA TYR A 73 20.33 3.95 4.76
C TYR A 73 21.37 2.92 4.29
N LEU A 74 20.90 1.80 3.71
CA LEU A 74 21.76 0.73 3.25
C LEU A 74 22.26 0.93 1.80
N ASN A 75 21.91 2.05 1.17
CA ASN A 75 22.18 2.30 -0.24
C ASN A 75 21.74 1.13 -1.13
N ASN A 76 20.53 0.62 -0.86
CA ASN A 76 19.96 -0.51 -1.58
C ASN A 76 18.74 -0.02 -2.39
N PRO A 77 18.91 0.21 -3.71
CA PRO A 77 17.80 0.70 -4.54
C PRO A 77 16.62 -0.27 -4.61
N MET A 78 16.86 -1.57 -4.49
CA MET A 78 15.77 -2.55 -4.52
C MET A 78 14.84 -2.40 -3.33
N LEU A 79 15.38 -2.16 -2.12
CA LEU A 79 14.56 -1.90 -0.95
C LEU A 79 13.80 -0.59 -1.10
N GLN A 80 14.43 0.44 -1.67
CA GLN A 80 13.73 1.69 -1.95
C GLN A 80 12.59 1.46 -2.95
N PHE A 81 12.83 0.67 -3.98
CA PHE A 81 11.82 0.28 -4.95
C PHE A 81 10.62 -0.38 -4.26
N VAL A 82 10.89 -1.41 -3.44
CA VAL A 82 9.84 -2.14 -2.72
C VAL A 82 9.04 -1.20 -1.83
N GLY A 83 9.72 -0.35 -1.07
CA GLY A 83 9.06 0.61 -0.19
C GLY A 83 8.13 1.55 -0.94
N LEU A 84 8.57 2.05 -2.10
CA LEU A 84 7.76 2.97 -2.90
C LEU A 84 6.56 2.26 -3.54
N ILE A 85 6.70 1.02 -3.95
CA ILE A 85 5.58 0.23 -4.46
C ILE A 85 4.55 0.00 -3.34
N LEU A 86 4.99 -0.38 -2.15
CA LEU A 86 4.10 -0.58 -1.01
C LEU A 86 3.38 0.72 -0.65
N PHE A 87 4.11 1.83 -0.60
CA PHE A 87 3.54 3.13 -0.25
C PHE A 87 2.54 3.59 -1.31
N GLY A 88 2.91 3.49 -2.60
CA GLY A 88 2.04 3.90 -3.69
C GLY A 88 0.76 3.08 -3.73
N HIS A 89 0.88 1.75 -3.56
CA HIS A 89 -0.29 0.88 -3.54
C HIS A 89 -1.22 1.20 -2.37
N ALA A 90 -0.65 1.38 -1.17
CA ALA A 90 -1.45 1.72 0.01
C ALA A 90 -2.19 3.04 -0.18
N SER A 91 -1.53 4.05 -0.75
CA SER A 91 -2.14 5.34 -1.02
C SER A 91 -3.24 5.23 -2.07
N MET A 92 -3.01 4.44 -3.10
CA MET A 92 -4.03 4.17 -4.13
C MET A 92 -5.27 3.53 -3.50
N ASP A 93 -5.08 2.50 -2.67
CA ASP A 93 -6.21 1.83 -2.01
C ASP A 93 -6.99 2.79 -1.12
N ARG A 94 -6.29 3.63 -0.35
CA ARG A 94 -6.95 4.62 0.51
C ARG A 94 -7.75 5.62 -0.31
N ALA A 95 -7.23 6.05 -1.45
CA ALA A 95 -7.94 6.95 -2.35
C ALA A 95 -9.21 6.29 -2.90
N LEU A 96 -9.17 4.97 -3.12
CA LEU A 96 -10.33 4.21 -3.59
C LEU A 96 -11.28 3.80 -2.46
N GLY A 97 -10.92 4.06 -1.21
CA GLY A 97 -11.76 3.74 -0.06
C GLY A 97 -11.46 2.40 0.60
N TYR A 98 -10.37 1.74 0.24
CA TYR A 98 -9.96 0.48 0.86
C TYR A 98 -8.98 0.76 2.00
N GLY A 99 -9.39 0.40 3.22
CA GLY A 99 -8.58 0.61 4.41
C GLY A 99 -7.89 -0.66 4.90
N LEU A 100 -7.21 -0.52 6.04
CA LEU A 100 -6.62 -1.67 6.74
C LEU A 100 -7.75 -2.56 7.26
N LYS A 101 -7.49 -3.86 7.34
CA LYS A 101 -8.50 -4.86 7.69
C LYS A 101 -8.53 -5.13 9.18
N TYR A 102 -9.74 -5.30 9.70
CA TYR A 102 -9.93 -5.87 11.03
C TYR A 102 -9.84 -7.41 10.94
N PRO A 103 -9.48 -8.10 12.04
CA PRO A 103 -9.26 -9.55 11.95
C PRO A 103 -10.52 -10.40 11.82
N ASP A 104 -11.71 -9.79 11.90
CA ASP A 104 -12.97 -10.53 11.87
C ASP A 104 -13.43 -10.89 10.46
N SER A 105 -13.11 -10.07 9.43
CA SER A 105 -13.50 -10.41 8.06
C SER A 105 -12.71 -9.58 7.05
N PHE A 106 -12.68 -10.07 5.80
CA PHE A 106 -12.06 -9.37 4.69
C PHE A 106 -12.74 -8.02 4.41
N GLN A 107 -14.05 -7.96 4.58
CA GLN A 107 -14.82 -6.76 4.24
C GLN A 107 -14.73 -5.65 5.29
N HIS A 108 -14.38 -5.99 6.53
CA HIS A 108 -14.37 -5.01 7.62
C HIS A 108 -13.05 -4.27 7.65
N THR A 109 -13.06 -2.98 7.30
CA THR A 109 -11.86 -2.14 7.25
C THR A 109 -12.05 -0.89 8.12
N HIS A 110 -10.95 -0.21 8.43
CA HIS A 110 -11.02 1.01 9.23
C HIS A 110 -11.74 2.15 8.47
N LEU A 111 -11.92 2.02 7.16
CA LEU A 111 -12.67 2.98 6.35
C LEU A 111 -14.10 2.52 6.06
N GLY A 112 -14.52 1.40 6.66
CA GLY A 112 -15.87 0.87 6.52
C GLY A 112 -15.92 -0.51 5.90
N MET A 113 -17.14 -1.00 5.68
CA MET A 113 -17.36 -2.32 5.09
C MET A 113 -17.28 -2.26 3.58
N ILE A 114 -16.52 -3.18 2.98
CA ILE A 114 -16.42 -3.30 1.53
C ILE A 114 -17.73 -3.89 1.02
N GLY A 115 -18.29 -3.25 0.00
CA GLY A 115 -19.53 -3.72 -0.65
C GLY A 115 -20.82 -3.35 0.08
N ASN A 116 -20.73 -2.78 1.29
CA ASN A 116 -21.88 -2.30 2.04
C ASN A 116 -21.61 -0.87 2.50
N ARG A 117 -21.85 0.07 1.60
CA ARG A 117 -21.39 1.46 1.76
C ARG A 117 -22.52 2.45 2.02
N THR A 118 -23.55 1.98 2.58
CA THR A 118 -24.66 2.87 2.93
C THR A 118 -24.34 3.75 4.12
#